data_f0fc425095b193cf5c11169cf26670d5
#
_entry.id   f0fc425095b193cf5c11169cf26670d5
#
_cell.length_a   1.000
_cell.length_b   1.000
_cell.length_c   1.000
_cell.angle_alpha   90.00
_cell.angle_beta   90.00
_cell.angle_gamma   90.00
#
_symmetry.space_group_name_H-M   'P 1'
#
loop_
_entity.id
_entity.type
_entity.pdbx_description
1 polymer ?
#
loop_
_entity_poly.entity_id
_entity_poly.type
_entity_poly.pdbx_seq_one_letter_code
_entity_poly.pdbx_strand_id
1 'polypeptide(L)'
;MEGFRQEGQALIFEQNHETVRLEPWGGDSLRVRASAAATLRDDLPGALLAPAATSAQITIEATGASIRNGALLAQVSPTGRIRYLNALSGLELLAEEEHIQPHGWPGPRSYQQALGGLYHLEVRFQPNEHEHFYGLGQQTHGLLDHKGCVIELLHRNTQCTIPFVISSRGYGFLWHNPAVGRVQLGYDRTLWVAEAAAQVDYWITVGETTAQIVENYVDATGHAPMLPDWAAGFWQCKLRYSSQEELLSVAREYKQRGLPLSVIVIDYYHWSLQGDWHFDYEKWPDPAGMIRELEEMGVKVMVSIWPTVNPLSQNSPSCSGAGCWSARSTAAMPCTCVTWTTARKARYR
;
A
#
# COMPACT_ATOMS: atom_id res chain seq x y z
N MET A 1 20.34 23.48 14.02
CA MET A 1 21.72 22.95 14.10
C MET A 1 21.79 21.82 13.12
N GLU A 2 22.61 21.96 12.08
CA GLU A 2 22.84 20.86 11.13
C GLU A 2 23.64 19.76 11.81
N GLY A 3 23.34 18.50 11.46
CA GLY A 3 24.05 17.32 11.98
C GLY A 3 23.14 16.28 12.60
N PHE A 4 23.75 15.45 13.45
CA PHE A 4 23.05 14.36 14.12
C PHE A 4 22.59 14.77 15.52
N ARG A 5 21.39 14.29 15.91
CA ARG A 5 20.91 14.34 17.30
C ARG A 5 20.03 13.14 17.61
N GLN A 6 19.91 12.84 18.88
CA GLN A 6 18.98 11.83 19.38
C GLN A 6 17.74 12.50 19.96
N GLU A 7 16.55 12.01 19.59
CA GLU A 7 15.27 12.39 20.19
C GLU A 7 14.54 11.13 20.68
N GLY A 8 14.55 10.89 21.99
CA GLY A 8 14.01 9.68 22.56
C GLY A 8 14.72 8.44 21.99
N GLN A 9 14.00 7.58 21.29
CA GLN A 9 14.52 6.39 20.62
C GLN A 9 14.84 6.62 19.13
N ALA A 10 14.74 7.85 18.63
CA ALA A 10 14.99 8.18 17.23
C ALA A 10 16.36 8.85 17.04
N LEU A 11 17.02 8.48 15.96
CA LEU A 11 18.17 9.18 15.39
C LEU A 11 17.65 10.19 14.35
N ILE A 12 17.99 11.47 14.52
CA ILE A 12 17.67 12.54 13.61
C ILE A 12 18.93 13.02 12.91
N PHE A 13 18.83 13.21 11.61
CA PHE A 13 19.85 13.88 10.81
C PHE A 13 19.24 15.08 10.10
N GLU A 14 19.90 16.23 10.16
CA GLU A 14 19.46 17.45 9.50
C GLU A 14 20.62 18.04 8.70
N GLN A 15 20.42 18.23 7.40
CA GLN A 15 21.39 18.90 6.54
C GLN A 15 20.67 19.43 5.28
N ASN A 16 21.10 20.58 4.78
CA ASN A 16 20.63 21.15 3.50
C ASN A 16 19.10 21.21 3.39
N HIS A 17 18.40 21.61 4.43
CA HIS A 17 16.96 21.67 4.51
C HIS A 17 16.26 20.30 4.45
N GLU A 18 16.97 19.19 4.54
CA GLU A 18 16.39 17.87 4.70
C GLU A 18 16.45 17.45 6.18
N THR A 19 15.36 16.93 6.68
CA THR A 19 15.29 16.23 7.97
C THR A 19 15.04 14.76 7.73
N VAL A 20 15.89 13.89 8.26
CA VAL A 20 15.75 12.43 8.23
C VAL A 20 15.59 11.91 9.65
N ARG A 21 14.59 11.09 9.89
CA ARG A 21 14.29 10.44 11.17
C ARG A 21 14.30 8.94 11.00
N LEU A 22 15.15 8.27 11.76
CA LEU A 22 15.19 6.81 11.87
C LEU A 22 14.72 6.42 13.27
N GLU A 23 13.76 5.53 13.38
CA GLU A 23 13.21 5.12 14.67
C GLU A 23 12.87 3.63 14.69
N PRO A 24 12.98 2.94 15.85
CA PRO A 24 12.61 1.55 15.96
C PRO A 24 11.10 1.38 15.76
N TRP A 25 10.68 0.36 15.01
CA TRP A 25 9.28 0.13 14.70
C TRP A 25 8.96 -1.36 14.63
N GLY A 26 8.78 -1.99 15.77
CA GLY A 26 8.71 -3.44 15.93
C GLY A 26 10.08 -4.08 16.17
N GLY A 27 10.15 -5.41 16.27
CA GLY A 27 11.40 -6.15 16.41
C GLY A 27 12.22 -6.11 15.12
N ASP A 28 13.53 -6.04 15.23
CA ASP A 28 14.47 -6.12 14.09
C ASP A 28 14.13 -5.19 12.91
N SER A 29 13.53 -4.03 13.20
CA SER A 29 12.91 -3.18 12.19
C SER A 29 13.09 -1.70 12.50
N LEU A 30 13.15 -0.88 11.45
CA LEU A 30 13.22 0.57 11.52
C LEU A 30 12.19 1.22 10.58
N ARG A 31 11.57 2.30 11.02
CA ARG A 31 10.85 3.24 10.16
C ARG A 31 11.75 4.43 9.85
N VAL A 32 11.78 4.83 8.60
CA VAL A 32 12.57 5.96 8.12
C VAL A 32 11.64 6.95 7.46
N ARG A 33 11.72 8.19 7.93
CA ARG A 33 11.00 9.31 7.35
C ARG A 33 11.97 10.40 6.96
N ALA A 34 11.75 11.03 5.81
CA ALA A 34 12.57 12.15 5.38
C ALA A 34 11.72 13.20 4.65
N SER A 35 12.05 14.47 4.86
CA SER A 35 11.32 15.58 4.24
C SER A 35 12.24 16.79 4.04
N ALA A 36 11.99 17.50 2.93
CA ALA A 36 12.51 18.86 2.71
C ALA A 36 11.59 19.96 3.30
N ALA A 37 10.45 19.58 3.89
CA ALA A 37 9.58 20.51 4.61
C ALA A 37 10.11 20.77 6.03
N ALA A 38 9.62 21.84 6.66
CA ALA A 38 10.06 22.26 7.99
C ALA A 38 9.82 21.21 9.10
N THR A 39 8.83 20.31 8.91
CA THR A 39 8.45 19.29 9.90
C THR A 39 8.05 17.99 9.23
N LEU A 40 8.39 16.88 9.87
CA LEU A 40 7.84 15.57 9.54
C LEU A 40 6.41 15.44 10.08
N ARG A 41 5.56 14.75 9.36
CA ARG A 41 4.16 14.52 9.71
C ARG A 41 3.97 13.12 10.29
N ASP A 42 3.20 13.02 11.38
CA ASP A 42 2.83 11.77 12.04
C ASP A 42 1.38 11.34 11.73
N ASP A 43 0.59 12.22 11.12
CA ASP A 43 -0.84 12.08 10.86
C ASP A 43 -1.16 11.55 9.45
N LEU A 44 -0.15 11.10 8.70
CA LEU A 44 -0.36 10.58 7.35
C LEU A 44 -0.95 9.17 7.39
N PRO A 45 -1.91 8.87 6.49
CA PRO A 45 -2.47 7.52 6.40
C PRO A 45 -1.41 6.53 5.92
N GLY A 46 -1.48 5.30 6.44
CA GLY A 46 -0.57 4.24 6.05
C GLY A 46 -0.94 2.90 6.68
N ALA A 47 -0.14 1.88 6.42
CA ALA A 47 -0.39 0.52 6.87
C ALA A 47 0.22 0.22 8.26
N LEU A 48 1.20 1.01 8.71
CA LEU A 48 1.88 0.74 9.96
C LEU A 48 0.99 1.05 11.17
N LEU A 49 0.86 0.09 12.06
CA LEU A 49 0.26 0.26 13.39
C LEU A 49 1.22 1.02 14.31
N ALA A 50 0.71 1.50 15.45
CA ALA A 50 1.56 2.05 16.49
C ALA A 50 2.59 0.99 16.93
N PRO A 51 3.88 1.34 17.03
CA PRO A 51 4.91 0.35 17.34
C PRO A 51 4.76 -0.17 18.78
N ALA A 52 5.06 -1.44 18.97
CA ALA A 52 5.33 -1.96 20.30
C ALA A 52 6.54 -1.24 20.92
N ALA A 53 6.59 -1.16 22.25
CA ALA A 53 7.72 -0.56 22.93
C ALA A 53 9.00 -1.36 22.62
N THR A 54 9.96 -0.69 21.98
CA THR A 54 11.28 -1.23 21.62
C THR A 54 12.37 -0.29 22.12
N SER A 55 13.57 -0.79 22.29
CA SER A 55 14.73 0.03 22.65
C SER A 55 15.82 -0.06 21.59
N ALA A 56 16.11 1.06 20.94
CA ALA A 56 17.21 1.14 19.99
C ALA A 56 18.50 1.60 20.66
N GLN A 57 19.62 1.12 20.15
CA GLN A 57 20.95 1.62 20.50
C GLN A 57 21.36 2.66 19.45
N ILE A 58 21.59 3.90 19.89
CA ILE A 58 22.00 5.00 19.01
C ILE A 58 23.43 5.40 19.40
N THR A 59 24.29 5.54 18.38
CA THR A 59 25.66 6.04 18.52
C THR A 59 25.85 7.19 17.56
N ILE A 60 26.40 8.30 18.05
CA ILE A 60 26.72 9.49 17.25
C ILE A 60 28.21 9.78 17.40
N GLU A 61 28.92 9.81 16.27
CA GLU A 61 30.37 10.03 16.20
C GLU A 61 30.68 11.16 15.20
N ALA A 62 31.91 11.61 15.18
CA ALA A 62 32.35 12.64 14.20
C ALA A 62 32.28 12.14 12.74
N THR A 63 32.32 10.84 12.53
CA THR A 63 32.32 10.20 11.20
C THR A 63 30.95 9.72 10.75
N GLY A 64 29.89 9.97 11.54
CA GLY A 64 28.54 9.56 11.23
C GLY A 64 27.76 9.11 12.47
N ALA A 65 26.61 8.51 12.24
CA ALA A 65 25.79 7.98 13.31
C ALA A 65 25.21 6.60 12.95
N SER A 66 24.76 5.88 13.95
CA SER A 66 24.10 4.60 13.76
C SER A 66 22.92 4.41 14.71
N ILE A 67 21.95 3.66 14.28
CA ILE A 67 20.83 3.17 15.09
C ILE A 67 20.70 1.66 14.88
N ARG A 68 20.67 0.91 15.97
CA ARG A 68 20.48 -0.53 15.97
C ARG A 68 19.21 -0.89 16.73
N ASN A 69 18.37 -1.69 16.10
CA ASN A 69 17.21 -2.32 16.72
C ASN A 69 17.26 -3.83 16.44
N GLY A 70 17.58 -4.62 17.47
CA GLY A 70 17.79 -6.04 17.33
C GLY A 70 18.90 -6.41 16.34
N ALA A 71 18.53 -7.18 15.32
CA ALA A 71 19.44 -7.60 14.24
C ALA A 71 19.58 -6.57 13.10
N LEU A 72 18.78 -5.51 13.07
CA LEU A 72 18.89 -4.45 12.06
C LEU A 72 19.76 -3.30 12.58
N LEU A 73 20.78 -2.94 11.80
CA LEU A 73 21.64 -1.78 12.01
C LEU A 73 21.54 -0.84 10.83
N ALA A 74 21.20 0.43 11.05
CA ALA A 74 21.35 1.49 10.08
C ALA A 74 22.53 2.38 10.43
N GLN A 75 23.39 2.64 9.45
CA GLN A 75 24.52 3.57 9.54
C GLN A 75 24.22 4.78 8.65
N VAL A 76 24.39 5.97 9.18
CA VAL A 76 24.18 7.24 8.48
C VAL A 76 25.50 7.97 8.38
N SER A 77 25.94 8.23 7.15
CA SER A 77 27.17 8.96 6.88
C SER A 77 27.03 10.46 7.23
N PRO A 78 28.15 11.23 7.31
CA PRO A 78 28.10 12.67 7.51
C PRO A 78 27.35 13.42 6.40
N THR A 79 27.14 12.79 5.24
CA THR A 79 26.35 13.34 4.12
C THR A 79 24.89 12.88 4.12
N GLY A 80 24.47 12.15 5.16
CA GLY A 80 23.09 11.67 5.32
C GLY A 80 22.74 10.42 4.53
N ARG A 81 23.70 9.75 3.86
CA ARG A 81 23.50 8.48 3.17
C ARG A 81 23.28 7.36 4.18
N ILE A 82 22.27 6.51 3.97
CA ILE A 82 21.92 5.41 4.87
C ILE A 82 22.36 4.07 4.27
N ARG A 83 22.94 3.22 5.11
CA ARG A 83 23.28 1.83 4.83
C ARG A 83 22.64 0.94 5.89
N TYR A 84 22.04 -0.16 5.46
CA TYR A 84 21.41 -1.14 6.34
C TYR A 84 22.24 -2.43 6.35
N LEU A 85 22.52 -2.91 7.55
CA LEU A 85 23.31 -4.11 7.76
C LEU A 85 22.54 -5.07 8.68
N ASN A 86 22.77 -6.35 8.49
CA ASN A 86 22.46 -7.33 9.52
C ASN A 86 23.51 -7.21 10.64
N ALA A 87 23.09 -6.77 11.81
CA ALA A 87 23.99 -6.50 12.94
C ALA A 87 24.67 -7.75 13.52
N LEU A 88 24.14 -8.94 13.22
CA LEU A 88 24.70 -10.21 13.70
C LEU A 88 25.78 -10.74 12.76
N SER A 89 25.56 -10.68 11.45
CA SER A 89 26.49 -11.18 10.44
C SER A 89 27.43 -10.11 9.86
N GLY A 90 27.08 -8.82 10.01
CA GLY A 90 27.78 -7.71 9.37
C GLY A 90 27.48 -7.56 7.88
N LEU A 91 26.59 -8.40 7.32
CA LEU A 91 26.22 -8.33 5.90
C LEU A 91 25.49 -7.02 5.61
N GLU A 92 25.95 -6.26 4.61
CA GLU A 92 25.17 -5.14 4.07
C GLU A 92 23.95 -5.69 3.31
N LEU A 93 22.76 -5.23 3.71
CA LEU A 93 21.49 -5.66 3.16
C LEU A 93 21.04 -4.73 2.02
N LEU A 94 21.07 -3.42 2.29
CA LEU A 94 20.59 -2.38 1.40
C LEU A 94 21.39 -1.10 1.69
N ALA A 95 21.75 -0.34 0.67
CA ALA A 95 22.40 0.95 0.83
C ALA A 95 21.81 1.98 -0.14
N GLU A 96 21.60 3.20 0.32
CA GLU A 96 21.26 4.30 -0.56
C GLU A 96 22.40 4.56 -1.57
N GLU A 97 22.07 5.09 -2.77
CA GLU A 97 23.08 5.47 -3.75
C GLU A 97 24.07 6.48 -3.17
N GLU A 98 25.31 6.42 -3.59
CA GLU A 98 26.28 7.47 -3.27
C GLU A 98 25.96 8.72 -4.07
N HIS A 99 26.02 9.86 -3.39
CA HIS A 99 25.97 11.13 -4.07
C HIS A 99 27.34 11.41 -4.72
N ILE A 100 27.48 11.00 -5.98
CA ILE A 100 28.69 11.28 -6.75
C ILE A 100 28.58 12.69 -7.30
N GLN A 101 29.35 13.65 -6.76
CA GLN A 101 29.52 14.96 -7.39
C GLN A 101 30.30 14.80 -8.70
N PRO A 102 29.90 15.41 -9.81
CA PRO A 102 29.66 16.86 -9.94
C PRO A 102 28.25 17.21 -10.45
N HIS A 103 27.78 18.34 -9.96
CA HIS A 103 26.65 19.19 -10.40
C HIS A 103 25.47 18.55 -11.16
N GLY A 104 24.31 18.47 -10.50
CA GLY A 104 23.03 18.16 -11.11
C GLY A 104 22.56 16.72 -10.98
N TRP A 105 23.32 15.79 -10.40
CA TRP A 105 22.84 14.46 -10.07
C TRP A 105 22.06 14.54 -8.77
N PRO A 106 20.82 14.02 -8.74
CA PRO A 106 20.04 13.99 -7.51
C PRO A 106 20.71 13.09 -6.47
N GLY A 107 20.61 13.48 -5.20
CA GLY A 107 21.02 12.62 -4.08
C GLY A 107 20.18 11.34 -3.99
N PRO A 108 20.45 10.50 -2.99
CA PRO A 108 19.70 9.25 -2.79
C PRO A 108 18.19 9.49 -2.58
N ARG A 109 17.85 10.65 -2.03
CA ARG A 109 16.46 11.12 -1.89
C ARG A 109 16.30 12.42 -2.68
N SER A 110 15.23 12.54 -3.45
CA SER A 110 14.93 13.76 -4.19
C SER A 110 13.48 14.19 -4.00
N TYR A 111 13.31 15.50 -3.98
CA TYR A 111 12.05 16.18 -3.71
C TYR A 111 11.80 17.20 -4.82
N GLN A 112 10.88 16.90 -5.71
CA GLN A 112 10.43 17.86 -6.71
C GLN A 112 9.06 18.40 -6.31
N GLN A 113 8.91 19.69 -6.18
CA GLN A 113 7.66 20.31 -5.77
C GLN A 113 6.51 19.95 -6.71
N ALA A 114 5.41 19.48 -6.15
CA ALA A 114 4.15 19.18 -6.81
C ALA A 114 3.05 20.13 -6.31
N LEU A 115 1.86 20.02 -6.86
CA LEU A 115 0.72 20.84 -6.45
C LEU A 115 0.27 20.51 -5.01
N GLY A 116 -0.29 21.49 -4.32
CA GLY A 116 -0.88 21.32 -2.99
C GLY A 116 0.12 21.15 -1.84
N GLY A 117 1.37 21.60 -2.01
CA GLY A 117 2.41 21.45 -0.98
C GLY A 117 2.95 20.03 -0.84
N LEU A 118 2.72 19.20 -1.83
CA LEU A 118 3.26 17.85 -1.94
C LEU A 118 4.53 17.84 -2.80
N TYR A 119 5.19 16.69 -2.83
CA TYR A 119 6.39 16.45 -3.61
C TYR A 119 6.25 15.21 -4.48
N HIS A 120 6.78 15.25 -5.69
CA HIS A 120 7.22 14.05 -6.38
C HIS A 120 8.49 13.58 -5.68
N LEU A 121 8.45 12.38 -5.14
CA LEU A 121 9.52 11.82 -4.31
C LEU A 121 10.19 10.66 -5.02
N GLU A 122 11.51 10.60 -4.89
CA GLU A 122 12.28 9.45 -5.32
C GLU A 122 13.29 9.06 -4.23
N VAL A 123 13.40 7.75 -3.96
CA VAL A 123 14.43 7.17 -3.11
C VAL A 123 15.19 6.13 -3.91
N ARG A 124 16.52 6.27 -3.96
CA ARG A 124 17.43 5.46 -4.79
C ARG A 124 18.33 4.65 -3.91
N PHE A 125 18.39 3.35 -4.20
CA PHE A 125 19.31 2.43 -3.56
C PHE A 125 20.24 1.79 -4.59
N GLN A 126 21.44 1.46 -4.12
CA GLN A 126 22.43 0.73 -4.91
C GLN A 126 21.87 -0.63 -5.32
N PRO A 127 22.09 -1.06 -6.56
CA PRO A 127 21.68 -2.38 -7.01
C PRO A 127 22.62 -3.44 -6.42
N ASN A 128 22.09 -4.65 -6.34
CA ASN A 128 22.89 -5.84 -6.18
C ASN A 128 22.53 -6.82 -7.31
N GLU A 129 23.50 -7.24 -8.09
CA GLU A 129 23.28 -8.05 -9.29
C GLU A 129 22.59 -9.38 -8.99
N HIS A 130 22.93 -10.00 -7.86
CA HIS A 130 22.44 -11.33 -7.46
C HIS A 130 21.24 -11.26 -6.51
N GLU A 131 20.64 -10.11 -6.36
CA GLU A 131 19.46 -9.91 -5.52
C GLU A 131 18.19 -10.24 -6.29
N HIS A 132 17.30 -11.00 -5.65
CA HIS A 132 15.98 -11.35 -6.13
C HIS A 132 14.93 -10.71 -5.24
N PHE A 133 13.79 -10.32 -5.82
CA PHE A 133 12.72 -9.60 -5.13
C PHE A 133 11.39 -10.31 -5.30
N TYR A 134 10.68 -10.49 -4.19
CA TYR A 134 9.39 -11.17 -4.13
C TYR A 134 8.37 -10.30 -3.42
N GLY A 135 7.08 -10.42 -3.76
CA GLY A 135 6.00 -9.66 -3.11
C GLY A 135 5.31 -8.68 -4.04
N LEU A 136 5.11 -7.44 -3.61
CA LEU A 136 4.42 -6.35 -4.32
C LEU A 136 2.95 -6.64 -4.63
N GLY A 137 2.34 -7.62 -3.95
CA GLY A 137 0.95 -8.00 -4.13
C GLY A 137 0.71 -8.88 -5.35
N GLN A 138 -0.48 -8.78 -5.93
CA GLN A 138 -0.89 -9.57 -7.08
C GLN A 138 -0.70 -8.76 -8.36
N GLN A 139 0.24 -9.20 -9.20
CA GLN A 139 0.55 -8.58 -10.49
C GLN A 139 0.12 -9.50 -11.65
N THR A 140 -0.13 -8.94 -12.83
CA THR A 140 -0.64 -9.70 -14.00
C THR A 140 0.44 -10.26 -14.91
N HIS A 141 1.71 -9.89 -14.71
CA HIS A 141 2.82 -10.35 -15.58
C HIS A 141 3.28 -11.82 -15.31
N GLY A 142 2.86 -12.43 -14.21
CA GLY A 142 3.14 -13.84 -13.91
C GLY A 142 4.58 -14.16 -13.45
N LEU A 143 5.41 -13.15 -13.18
CA LEU A 143 6.77 -13.36 -12.67
C LEU A 143 6.75 -13.48 -11.15
N LEU A 144 7.47 -14.46 -10.61
CA LEU A 144 7.67 -14.61 -9.17
C LEU A 144 8.79 -13.68 -8.67
N ASP A 145 9.90 -13.64 -9.39
CA ASP A 145 11.01 -12.73 -9.15
C ASP A 145 10.82 -11.43 -9.94
N HIS A 146 10.83 -10.32 -9.25
CA HIS A 146 10.64 -8.99 -9.85
C HIS A 146 11.95 -8.28 -10.20
N LYS A 147 13.12 -8.95 -10.10
CA LYS A 147 14.38 -8.35 -10.52
C LYS A 147 14.33 -7.96 -12.00
N GLY A 148 14.74 -6.74 -12.33
CA GLY A 148 14.64 -6.16 -13.66
C GLY A 148 13.26 -5.55 -14.00
N CYS A 149 12.26 -5.66 -13.13
CA CYS A 149 10.91 -5.14 -13.38
C CYS A 149 10.75 -3.69 -12.94
N VAL A 150 9.84 -2.99 -13.62
CA VAL A 150 9.20 -1.77 -13.15
C VAL A 150 7.75 -2.09 -12.82
N ILE A 151 7.36 -1.92 -11.56
CA ILE A 151 6.01 -2.21 -11.07
C ILE A 151 5.34 -0.91 -10.68
N GLU A 152 4.17 -0.63 -11.25
CA GLU A 152 3.36 0.50 -10.83
C GLU A 152 2.67 0.21 -9.50
N LEU A 153 2.80 1.15 -8.57
CA LEU A 153 2.16 1.11 -7.26
C LEU A 153 0.78 1.76 -7.36
N LEU A 154 -0.12 1.05 -7.99
CA LEU A 154 -1.48 1.48 -8.28
C LEU A 154 -2.41 0.27 -8.35
N HIS A 155 -3.57 0.35 -7.67
CA HIS A 155 -4.61 -0.66 -7.81
C HIS A 155 -5.35 -0.52 -9.14
N ARG A 156 -5.54 -1.65 -9.83
CA ARG A 156 -6.34 -1.76 -11.05
C ARG A 156 -7.23 -2.99 -10.98
N ASN A 157 -8.17 -3.08 -11.91
CA ASN A 157 -8.90 -4.34 -12.10
C ASN A 157 -7.89 -5.48 -12.35
N THR A 158 -8.05 -6.58 -11.63
CA THR A 158 -7.18 -7.77 -11.60
C THR A 158 -5.82 -7.60 -10.93
N GLN A 159 -5.46 -6.42 -10.46
CA GLN A 159 -4.22 -6.16 -9.73
C GLN A 159 -4.50 -5.65 -8.32
N CYS A 160 -3.81 -6.22 -7.33
CA CYS A 160 -3.81 -5.73 -5.96
C CYS A 160 -2.36 -5.41 -5.59
N THR A 161 -2.03 -4.14 -5.49
CA THR A 161 -0.67 -3.71 -5.18
C THR A 161 -0.50 -3.58 -3.68
N ILE A 162 0.51 -4.26 -3.14
CA ILE A 162 0.98 -4.13 -1.77
C ILE A 162 2.44 -3.66 -1.85
N PRO A 163 2.79 -2.44 -1.43
CA PRO A 163 4.12 -1.88 -1.62
C PRO A 163 5.16 -2.46 -0.63
N PHE A 164 5.12 -3.76 -0.44
CA PHE A 164 6.03 -4.53 0.39
C PHE A 164 6.77 -5.56 -0.47
N VAL A 165 8.09 -5.58 -0.36
CA VAL A 165 8.97 -6.50 -1.07
C VAL A 165 9.87 -7.23 -0.09
N ILE A 166 10.13 -8.50 -0.38
CA ILE A 166 11.10 -9.33 0.33
C ILE A 166 12.31 -9.55 -0.58
N SER A 167 13.49 -9.25 -0.06
CA SER A 167 14.74 -9.47 -0.76
C SER A 167 15.37 -10.81 -0.39
N SER A 168 15.96 -11.47 -1.38
CA SER A 168 16.82 -12.67 -1.16
C SER A 168 18.03 -12.40 -0.27
N ARG A 169 18.34 -11.15 0.05
CA ARG A 169 19.41 -10.73 0.96
C ARG A 169 18.99 -10.75 2.43
N GLY A 170 17.76 -11.18 2.75
CA GLY A 170 17.27 -11.34 4.12
C GLY A 170 16.66 -10.08 4.73
N TYR A 171 16.08 -9.21 3.93
CA TYR A 171 15.31 -8.06 4.42
C TYR A 171 13.94 -7.95 3.76
N GLY A 172 13.01 -7.29 4.47
CA GLY A 172 11.73 -6.82 3.94
C GLY A 172 11.72 -5.30 3.90
N PHE A 173 11.12 -4.73 2.86
CA PHE A 173 11.00 -3.28 2.68
C PHE A 173 9.56 -2.91 2.33
N LEU A 174 8.95 -2.05 3.14
CA LEU A 174 7.62 -1.48 2.90
C LEU A 174 7.74 0.00 2.52
N TRP A 175 7.33 0.34 1.31
CA TRP A 175 7.13 1.73 0.92
C TRP A 175 5.83 2.24 1.54
N HIS A 176 5.93 2.88 2.71
CA HIS A 176 4.82 3.31 3.54
C HIS A 176 4.22 4.63 3.03
N ASN A 177 3.77 4.62 1.79
CA ASN A 177 3.25 5.80 1.11
C ASN A 177 2.01 5.43 0.28
N PRO A 178 0.84 6.05 0.53
CA PRO A 178 -0.38 5.76 -0.18
C PRO A 178 -0.47 6.42 -1.56
N ALA A 179 0.49 7.25 -1.94
CA ALA A 179 0.48 7.90 -3.24
C ALA A 179 0.67 6.90 -4.38
N VAL A 180 0.07 7.19 -5.51
CA VAL A 180 0.40 6.52 -6.77
C VAL A 180 1.89 6.70 -7.05
N GLY A 181 2.54 5.66 -7.52
CA GLY A 181 3.96 5.68 -7.81
C GLY A 181 4.41 4.43 -8.56
N ARG A 182 5.68 4.12 -8.43
CA ARG A 182 6.28 2.92 -9.01
C ARG A 182 7.50 2.49 -8.23
N VAL A 183 7.87 1.24 -8.37
CA VAL A 183 9.19 0.74 -7.99
C VAL A 183 9.89 0.18 -9.22
N GLN A 184 11.15 0.52 -9.38
CA GLN A 184 12.05 -0.06 -10.35
C GLN A 184 13.07 -0.92 -9.60
N LEU A 185 13.06 -2.23 -9.86
CA LEU A 185 13.98 -3.20 -9.26
C LEU A 185 15.06 -3.58 -10.29
N GLY A 186 15.74 -2.55 -10.80
CA GLY A 186 16.69 -2.65 -11.92
C GLY A 186 18.01 -3.32 -11.54
N TYR A 187 18.78 -3.64 -12.57
CA TYR A 187 20.17 -4.09 -12.43
C TYR A 187 21.13 -2.92 -12.20
N ASP A 188 20.73 -1.72 -12.58
CA ASP A 188 21.47 -0.48 -12.44
C ASP A 188 21.16 0.26 -11.13
N ARG A 189 19.93 0.10 -10.61
CA ARG A 189 19.48 0.69 -9.35
C ARG A 189 18.16 0.09 -8.87
N THR A 190 17.87 0.30 -7.59
CA THR A 190 16.52 0.16 -7.04
C THR A 190 15.96 1.55 -6.77
N LEU A 191 14.80 1.89 -7.36
CA LEU A 191 14.19 3.22 -7.28
C LEU A 191 12.74 3.10 -6.83
N TRP A 192 12.39 3.79 -5.74
CA TRP A 192 11.01 3.95 -5.28
C TRP A 192 10.54 5.37 -5.56
N VAL A 193 9.34 5.49 -6.11
CA VAL A 193 8.75 6.77 -6.53
C VAL A 193 7.36 6.93 -5.95
N ALA A 194 7.05 8.13 -5.44
CA ALA A 194 5.70 8.59 -5.16
C ALA A 194 5.42 9.86 -5.97
N GLU A 195 4.35 9.86 -6.75
CA GLU A 195 4.03 10.98 -7.66
C GLU A 195 3.62 12.25 -6.91
N ALA A 196 2.96 12.11 -5.75
CA ALA A 196 2.57 13.25 -4.92
C ALA A 196 2.43 12.82 -3.46
N ALA A 197 3.43 13.13 -2.64
CA ALA A 197 3.46 12.76 -1.24
C ALA A 197 4.06 13.88 -0.37
N ALA A 198 3.72 13.90 0.90
CA ALA A 198 4.18 14.94 1.83
C ALA A 198 5.63 14.71 2.29
N GLN A 199 6.06 13.46 2.34
CA GLN A 199 7.38 13.05 2.84
C GLN A 199 7.74 11.66 2.32
N VAL A 200 9.01 11.33 2.36
CA VAL A 200 9.50 9.95 2.26
C VAL A 200 9.09 9.22 3.54
N ASP A 201 8.55 8.03 3.40
CA ASP A 201 8.21 7.17 4.53
C ASP A 201 8.33 5.71 4.10
N TYR A 202 9.17 4.96 4.77
CA TYR A 202 9.32 3.53 4.54
C TYR A 202 9.73 2.80 5.82
N TRP A 203 9.47 1.53 5.83
CA TRP A 203 9.82 0.63 6.89
C TRP A 203 10.67 -0.52 6.35
N ILE A 204 11.70 -0.90 7.09
CA ILE A 204 12.61 -1.98 6.74
C ILE A 204 12.79 -2.91 7.93
N THR A 205 12.84 -4.22 7.66
CA THR A 205 13.06 -5.28 8.63
C THR A 205 14.10 -6.26 8.14
N VAL A 206 14.72 -6.98 9.06
CA VAL A 206 15.64 -8.10 8.78
C VAL A 206 15.09 -9.38 9.39
N GLY A 207 15.35 -10.52 8.75
CA GLY A 207 15.01 -11.84 9.26
C GLY A 207 15.93 -12.91 8.69
N GLU A 208 16.15 -13.97 9.47
CA GLU A 208 16.96 -15.13 9.03
C GLU A 208 16.22 -15.95 7.96
N THR A 209 14.90 -15.90 7.98
CA THR A 209 14.03 -16.59 7.03
C THR A 209 12.97 -15.66 6.47
N THR A 210 12.46 -16.00 5.30
CA THR A 210 11.32 -15.29 4.70
C THR A 210 10.08 -15.29 5.62
N ALA A 211 9.86 -16.39 6.36
CA ALA A 211 8.76 -16.48 7.32
C ALA A 211 8.90 -15.43 8.43
N GLN A 212 10.09 -15.25 8.99
CA GLN A 212 10.35 -14.23 10.01
C GLN A 212 10.16 -12.81 9.48
N ILE A 213 10.59 -12.53 8.23
CA ILE A 213 10.35 -11.24 7.58
C ILE A 213 8.85 -10.96 7.44
N VAL A 214 8.07 -11.97 7.04
CA VAL A 214 6.60 -11.85 6.93
C VAL A 214 5.97 -11.67 8.30
N GLU A 215 6.43 -12.39 9.33
CA GLU A 215 5.97 -12.24 10.72
C GLU A 215 6.20 -10.81 11.23
N ASN A 216 7.42 -10.29 11.08
CA ASN A 216 7.73 -8.89 11.42
C ASN A 216 6.81 -7.89 10.68
N TYR A 217 6.52 -8.17 9.39
CA TYR A 217 5.63 -7.32 8.58
C TYR A 217 4.20 -7.35 9.11
N VAL A 218 3.63 -8.51 9.42
CA VAL A 218 2.25 -8.59 9.92
C VAL A 218 2.12 -8.10 11.35
N ASP A 219 3.17 -8.21 12.18
CA ASP A 219 3.23 -7.57 13.48
C ASP A 219 3.18 -6.03 13.37
N ALA A 220 3.87 -5.48 12.37
CA ALA A 220 3.90 -4.04 12.15
C ALA A 220 2.63 -3.49 11.46
N THR A 221 1.90 -4.31 10.69
CA THR A 221 0.77 -3.86 9.86
C THR A 221 -0.58 -4.46 10.26
N GLY A 222 -0.58 -5.46 11.12
CA GLY A 222 -1.75 -6.21 11.57
C GLY A 222 -1.84 -7.60 10.96
N HIS A 223 -2.20 -8.55 11.81
CA HIS A 223 -2.41 -9.94 11.41
C HIS A 223 -3.76 -10.09 10.69
N ALA A 224 -3.77 -10.88 9.63
CA ALA A 224 -5.01 -11.28 8.96
C ALA A 224 -5.87 -12.13 9.92
N PRO A 225 -7.19 -11.89 10.00
CA PRO A 225 -8.08 -12.76 10.78
C PRO A 225 -8.16 -14.15 10.14
N MET A 226 -8.43 -15.16 10.97
CA MET A 226 -8.73 -16.50 10.46
C MET A 226 -9.97 -16.45 9.57
N LEU A 227 -9.88 -17.05 8.39
CA LEU A 227 -11.03 -17.18 7.51
C LEU A 227 -12.09 -18.07 8.16
N PRO A 228 -13.38 -17.67 8.15
CA PRO A 228 -14.46 -18.52 8.59
C PRO A 228 -14.66 -19.69 7.61
N ASP A 229 -15.13 -20.83 8.10
CA ASP A 229 -15.27 -22.07 7.30
C ASP A 229 -16.10 -21.87 6.02
N TRP A 230 -17.14 -21.06 6.08
CA TRP A 230 -17.98 -20.77 4.92
C TRP A 230 -17.21 -20.07 3.78
N ALA A 231 -16.15 -19.33 4.09
CA ALA A 231 -15.33 -18.63 3.07
C ALA A 231 -14.52 -19.61 2.22
N ALA A 232 -14.23 -20.81 2.70
CA ALA A 232 -13.58 -21.88 1.95
C ALA A 232 -14.56 -22.69 1.08
N GLY A 233 -15.87 -22.43 1.15
CA GLY A 233 -16.90 -23.11 0.39
C GLY A 233 -17.09 -22.55 -1.02
N PHE A 234 -18.13 -23.04 -1.72
CA PHE A 234 -18.43 -22.62 -3.08
C PHE A 234 -19.11 -21.24 -3.12
N TRP A 235 -18.60 -20.36 -3.95
CA TRP A 235 -19.10 -19.01 -4.19
C TRP A 235 -19.75 -18.94 -5.56
N GLN A 236 -21.06 -18.72 -5.62
CA GLN A 236 -21.80 -18.54 -6.85
C GLN A 236 -21.84 -17.05 -7.21
N CYS A 237 -21.33 -16.72 -8.37
CA CYS A 237 -21.44 -15.40 -8.97
C CYS A 237 -21.94 -15.53 -10.41
N LYS A 238 -22.67 -14.54 -10.85
CA LYS A 238 -23.02 -14.31 -12.24
C LYS A 238 -22.59 -12.89 -12.57
N LEU A 239 -22.23 -12.57 -13.82
CA LEU A 239 -21.81 -11.22 -14.21
C LEU A 239 -22.73 -10.15 -13.60
N ARG A 240 -24.04 -10.44 -13.57
CA ARG A 240 -24.97 -9.83 -12.62
C ARG A 240 -26.28 -10.61 -12.54
N TYR A 241 -26.89 -10.57 -11.38
CA TYR A 241 -28.31 -10.86 -11.20
C TYR A 241 -29.10 -9.58 -11.44
N SER A 242 -30.17 -9.67 -12.20
CA SER A 242 -30.98 -8.51 -12.60
C SER A 242 -32.02 -8.14 -11.55
N SER A 243 -32.37 -9.06 -10.66
CA SER A 243 -33.38 -8.86 -9.62
C SER A 243 -33.17 -9.78 -8.42
N GLN A 244 -33.81 -9.43 -7.31
CA GLN A 244 -33.88 -10.22 -6.09
C GLN A 244 -34.42 -11.62 -6.35
N GLU A 245 -35.50 -11.76 -7.12
CA GLU A 245 -36.13 -13.04 -7.41
C GLU A 245 -35.22 -13.95 -8.26
N GLU A 246 -34.52 -13.38 -9.24
CA GLU A 246 -33.53 -14.15 -10.04
C GLU A 246 -32.44 -14.74 -9.13
N LEU A 247 -31.92 -13.96 -8.21
CA LEU A 247 -30.87 -14.40 -7.26
C LEU A 247 -31.42 -15.49 -6.33
N LEU A 248 -32.58 -15.28 -5.73
CA LEU A 248 -33.21 -16.25 -4.84
C LEU A 248 -33.56 -17.56 -5.56
N SER A 249 -34.03 -17.49 -6.81
CA SER A 249 -34.34 -18.69 -7.59
C SER A 249 -33.09 -19.56 -7.81
N VAL A 250 -31.93 -18.94 -8.04
CA VAL A 250 -30.66 -19.67 -8.17
C VAL A 250 -30.25 -20.33 -6.85
N ALA A 251 -30.32 -19.62 -5.73
CA ALA A 251 -29.98 -20.19 -4.43
C ALA A 251 -30.91 -21.35 -4.04
N ARG A 252 -32.22 -21.20 -4.27
CA ARG A 252 -33.22 -22.25 -4.06
C ARG A 252 -32.92 -23.49 -4.90
N GLU A 253 -32.52 -23.30 -6.17
CA GLU A 253 -32.18 -24.39 -7.09
C GLU A 253 -30.95 -25.19 -6.60
N TYR A 254 -29.91 -24.50 -6.10
CA TYR A 254 -28.77 -25.18 -5.47
C TYR A 254 -29.21 -26.06 -4.31
N LYS A 255 -30.09 -25.53 -3.43
CA LYS A 255 -30.64 -26.28 -2.30
C LYS A 255 -31.49 -27.47 -2.75
N GLN A 256 -32.36 -27.27 -3.72
CA GLN A 256 -33.22 -28.31 -4.25
C GLN A 256 -32.41 -29.47 -4.85
N ARG A 257 -31.32 -29.18 -5.51
CA ARG A 257 -30.41 -30.18 -6.08
C ARG A 257 -29.43 -30.79 -5.08
N GLY A 258 -29.44 -30.36 -3.84
CA GLY A 258 -28.48 -30.81 -2.82
C GLY A 258 -27.01 -30.40 -3.11
N LEU A 259 -26.81 -29.35 -3.91
CA LEU A 259 -25.48 -28.85 -4.23
C LEU A 259 -25.01 -27.88 -3.14
N PRO A 260 -23.72 -27.92 -2.76
CA PRO A 260 -23.19 -26.98 -1.79
C PRO A 260 -23.15 -25.57 -2.36
N LEU A 261 -23.58 -24.60 -1.55
CA LEU A 261 -23.49 -23.18 -1.81
C LEU A 261 -23.20 -22.46 -0.50
N SER A 262 -22.06 -21.82 -0.39
CA SER A 262 -21.65 -21.09 0.81
C SER A 262 -21.90 -19.59 0.69
N VAL A 263 -21.65 -19.03 -0.48
CA VAL A 263 -21.80 -17.60 -0.73
C VAL A 263 -22.47 -17.38 -2.08
N ILE A 264 -23.40 -16.42 -2.15
CA ILE A 264 -23.90 -15.88 -3.42
C ILE A 264 -23.52 -14.42 -3.53
N VAL A 265 -23.02 -14.02 -4.70
CA VAL A 265 -22.48 -12.69 -4.93
C VAL A 265 -23.43 -11.86 -5.78
N ILE A 266 -23.82 -10.70 -5.27
CA ILE A 266 -24.53 -9.68 -6.02
C ILE A 266 -23.46 -8.77 -6.66
N ASP A 267 -23.26 -8.92 -7.97
CA ASP A 267 -22.32 -8.10 -8.71
C ASP A 267 -22.92 -6.73 -9.06
N TYR A 268 -22.25 -5.96 -9.86
CA TYR A 268 -22.53 -4.55 -10.14
C TYR A 268 -23.98 -4.28 -10.67
N TYR A 269 -24.37 -3.01 -10.60
CA TYR A 269 -25.71 -2.54 -11.02
C TYR A 269 -26.91 -3.09 -10.23
N HIS A 270 -26.73 -3.38 -8.95
CA HIS A 270 -27.85 -3.48 -8.00
C HIS A 270 -28.31 -2.08 -7.52
N TRP A 271 -27.60 -1.04 -7.88
CA TRP A 271 -27.89 0.39 -7.66
C TRP A 271 -28.44 1.06 -8.92
N SER A 272 -29.15 2.17 -8.74
CA SER A 272 -29.69 2.97 -9.86
C SER A 272 -28.62 3.75 -10.60
N LEU A 273 -27.71 4.42 -9.84
CA LEU A 273 -26.54 5.14 -10.35
C LEU A 273 -25.28 4.71 -9.62
N GLN A 274 -24.15 4.69 -10.31
CA GLN A 274 -22.85 4.45 -9.67
C GLN A 274 -22.62 5.48 -8.57
N GLY A 275 -22.23 5.01 -7.37
CA GLY A 275 -22.03 5.85 -6.21
C GLY A 275 -23.23 6.01 -5.29
N ASP A 276 -24.41 5.53 -5.67
CA ASP A 276 -25.56 5.56 -4.77
C ASP A 276 -25.43 4.54 -3.61
N TRP A 277 -24.71 3.43 -3.81
CA TRP A 277 -24.37 2.39 -2.83
C TRP A 277 -25.57 1.86 -2.02
N HIS A 278 -26.74 1.85 -2.64
CA HIS A 278 -27.94 1.21 -2.10
C HIS A 278 -28.63 0.40 -3.20
N PHE A 279 -29.50 -0.53 -2.80
CA PHE A 279 -30.28 -1.31 -3.74
C PHE A 279 -31.30 -0.45 -4.50
N ASP A 280 -31.46 -0.75 -5.78
CA ASP A 280 -32.57 -0.27 -6.58
C ASP A 280 -33.84 -1.06 -6.16
N TYR A 281 -34.69 -0.44 -5.37
CA TYR A 281 -35.87 -1.09 -4.78
C TYR A 281 -36.93 -1.55 -5.81
N GLU A 282 -36.88 -1.10 -7.06
CA GLU A 282 -37.72 -1.65 -8.13
C GLU A 282 -37.32 -3.10 -8.45
N LYS A 283 -36.03 -3.42 -8.39
CA LYS A 283 -35.48 -4.75 -8.71
C LYS A 283 -35.16 -5.56 -7.47
N TRP A 284 -34.92 -4.91 -6.35
CA TRP A 284 -34.53 -5.46 -5.07
C TRP A 284 -35.47 -4.94 -3.99
N PRO A 285 -36.78 -5.38 -4.00
CA PRO A 285 -37.82 -4.75 -3.18
C PRO A 285 -37.68 -5.00 -1.68
N ASP A 286 -37.10 -6.13 -1.27
CA ASP A 286 -36.87 -6.49 0.14
C ASP A 286 -35.49 -7.13 0.33
N PRO A 287 -34.40 -6.36 0.30
CA PRO A 287 -33.06 -6.90 0.52
C PRO A 287 -32.89 -7.57 1.89
N ALA A 288 -33.56 -7.07 2.93
CA ALA A 288 -33.50 -7.65 4.26
C ALA A 288 -34.17 -9.02 4.32
N GLY A 289 -35.33 -9.18 3.67
CA GLY A 289 -36.02 -10.48 3.54
C GLY A 289 -35.22 -11.48 2.72
N MET A 290 -34.62 -11.01 1.62
CA MET A 290 -33.72 -11.82 0.81
C MET A 290 -32.53 -12.36 1.62
N ILE A 291 -31.88 -11.50 2.41
CA ILE A 291 -30.74 -11.92 3.24
C ILE A 291 -31.19 -12.98 4.28
N ARG A 292 -32.33 -12.76 4.94
CA ARG A 292 -32.88 -13.75 5.90
C ARG A 292 -33.15 -15.10 5.25
N GLU A 293 -33.78 -15.13 4.08
CA GLU A 293 -34.04 -16.37 3.35
C GLU A 293 -32.75 -17.10 2.96
N LEU A 294 -31.74 -16.37 2.50
CA LEU A 294 -30.42 -16.95 2.20
C LEU A 294 -29.72 -17.48 3.45
N GLU A 295 -29.82 -16.78 4.58
CA GLU A 295 -29.28 -17.25 5.86
C GLU A 295 -29.96 -18.50 6.37
N GLU A 296 -31.29 -18.65 6.22
CA GLU A 296 -32.03 -19.86 6.52
C GLU A 296 -31.57 -21.03 5.65
N MET A 297 -31.17 -20.78 4.43
CA MET A 297 -30.52 -21.74 3.55
C MET A 297 -29.06 -22.03 3.89
N GLY A 298 -28.43 -21.29 4.85
CA GLY A 298 -26.99 -21.35 5.17
C GLY A 298 -26.10 -20.69 4.13
N VAL A 299 -26.63 -19.78 3.35
CA VAL A 299 -25.90 -19.05 2.29
C VAL A 299 -25.58 -17.64 2.74
N LYS A 300 -24.32 -17.24 2.65
CA LYS A 300 -23.90 -15.87 2.90
C LYS A 300 -24.03 -15.02 1.64
N VAL A 301 -24.19 -13.71 1.83
CA VAL A 301 -24.31 -12.74 0.72
C VAL A 301 -23.10 -11.84 0.71
N MET A 302 -22.52 -11.67 -0.47
CA MET A 302 -21.52 -10.65 -0.74
C MET A 302 -22.08 -9.67 -1.78
N VAL A 303 -21.90 -8.37 -1.55
CA VAL A 303 -22.33 -7.33 -2.47
C VAL A 303 -21.11 -6.60 -3.00
N SER A 304 -20.97 -6.56 -4.32
CA SER A 304 -19.92 -5.81 -5.00
C SER A 304 -20.20 -4.32 -4.96
N ILE A 305 -19.23 -3.52 -4.55
CA ILE A 305 -19.34 -2.05 -4.52
C ILE A 305 -18.22 -1.45 -5.36
N TRP A 306 -18.57 -0.55 -6.25
CA TRP A 306 -17.60 0.19 -7.05
C TRP A 306 -17.36 1.59 -6.46
N PRO A 307 -16.12 2.06 -6.37
CA PRO A 307 -15.78 3.37 -5.79
C PRO A 307 -16.07 4.54 -6.73
N THR A 308 -16.59 4.28 -7.92
CA THR A 308 -16.93 5.32 -8.90
C THR A 308 -18.24 6.00 -8.55
N VAL A 309 -18.28 7.33 -8.66
CA VAL A 309 -19.45 8.14 -8.35
C VAL A 309 -19.92 8.89 -9.60
N ASN A 310 -21.17 8.64 -10.02
CA ASN A 310 -21.79 9.40 -11.07
C ASN A 310 -22.10 10.83 -10.57
N PRO A 311 -21.86 11.89 -11.35
CA PRO A 311 -22.18 13.27 -10.93
C PRO A 311 -23.65 13.49 -10.53
N LEU A 312 -24.57 12.64 -11.01
CA LEU A 312 -25.99 12.69 -10.67
C LEU A 312 -26.34 11.81 -9.45
N SER A 313 -25.36 11.08 -8.89
CA SER A 313 -25.56 10.29 -7.67
C SER A 313 -25.86 11.20 -6.48
N GLN A 314 -26.73 10.75 -5.59
CA GLN A 314 -27.03 11.45 -4.33
C GLN A 314 -25.80 11.65 -3.43
N ASN A 315 -24.77 10.83 -3.57
CA ASN A 315 -23.51 10.93 -2.83
C ASN A 315 -22.47 11.86 -3.48
N SER A 316 -22.72 12.34 -4.70
CA SER A 316 -21.82 13.26 -5.41
C SER A 316 -21.49 14.54 -4.64
N PRO A 317 -22.46 15.24 -4.00
CA PRO A 317 -22.17 16.43 -3.19
C PRO A 317 -21.27 16.14 -1.99
N SER A 318 -21.47 15.01 -1.30
CA SER A 318 -20.65 14.59 -0.16
C SER A 318 -19.20 14.31 -0.57
N CYS A 319 -19.01 13.66 -1.70
CA CYS A 319 -17.68 13.43 -2.26
C CYS A 319 -16.98 14.75 -2.63
N SER A 320 -17.70 15.69 -3.19
CA SER A 320 -17.18 17.02 -3.56
C SER A 320 -16.74 17.81 -2.32
N GLY A 321 -17.56 17.81 -1.26
CA GLY A 321 -17.28 18.50 0.00
C GLY A 321 -16.13 17.89 0.81
N ALA A 322 -15.94 16.57 0.73
CA ALA A 322 -14.88 15.87 1.43
C ALA A 322 -13.52 15.90 0.70
N GLY A 323 -13.39 16.64 -0.41
CA GLY A 323 -12.16 16.66 -1.20
C GLY A 323 -11.89 15.36 -1.97
N CYS A 324 -12.89 14.46 -2.06
CA CYS A 324 -12.79 13.22 -2.83
C CYS A 324 -12.64 13.47 -4.34
N TRP A 325 -12.91 14.69 -4.78
CA TRP A 325 -12.74 15.16 -6.14
C TRP A 325 -11.43 15.93 -6.31
N SER A 326 -10.28 15.35 -6.07
CA SER A 326 -9.01 15.96 -6.50
C SER A 326 -8.84 15.83 -8.03
N ALA A 327 -9.92 16.08 -8.75
CA ALA A 327 -10.06 15.79 -10.18
C ALA A 327 -9.35 16.77 -11.10
N ARG A 328 -8.44 17.60 -10.62
CA ARG A 328 -7.68 18.52 -11.48
C ARG A 328 -6.19 18.54 -11.25
N SER A 329 -5.67 17.61 -10.49
CA SER A 329 -4.23 17.39 -10.41
C SER A 329 -3.92 16.06 -11.09
N THR A 330 -3.16 16.09 -12.13
CA THR A 330 -2.65 14.91 -12.85
C THR A 330 -1.70 14.06 -12.00
N ALA A 331 -1.59 14.33 -10.71
CA ALA A 331 -0.60 13.74 -9.82
C ALA A 331 -1.12 13.14 -8.51
N ALA A 332 -2.41 13.21 -8.21
CA ALA A 332 -2.91 12.59 -6.97
C ALA A 332 -4.23 11.90 -7.22
N MET A 333 -4.22 10.60 -7.20
CA MET A 333 -5.43 9.79 -7.08
C MET A 333 -5.52 9.17 -5.69
N PRO A 334 -6.12 9.79 -4.70
CA PRO A 334 -6.59 9.08 -3.51
C PRO A 334 -8.03 8.67 -3.64
N CYS A 335 -8.67 8.54 -4.63
CA CYS A 335 -9.94 7.88 -4.93
C CYS A 335 -10.15 7.92 -6.43
N THR A 336 -10.24 6.79 -7.07
CA THR A 336 -10.63 6.67 -8.47
C THR A 336 -12.12 7.01 -8.63
N CYS A 337 -12.49 8.26 -8.40
CA CYS A 337 -13.74 8.80 -8.87
C CYS A 337 -13.59 9.07 -10.37
N VAL A 338 -13.76 8.05 -11.19
CA VAL A 338 -13.82 8.22 -12.63
C VAL A 338 -15.16 8.87 -12.95
N THR A 339 -15.14 10.15 -13.30
CA THR A 339 -16.31 10.83 -13.89
C THR A 339 -16.55 10.26 -15.27
N TRP A 340 -17.55 9.44 -15.40
CA TRP A 340 -18.07 9.05 -16.71
C TRP A 340 -18.87 10.23 -17.27
N THR A 341 -18.22 11.12 -18.01
CA THR A 341 -18.93 12.07 -18.85
C THR A 341 -19.61 11.34 -20.00
N THR A 342 -20.82 11.70 -20.26
CA THR A 342 -21.81 11.51 -21.33
C THR A 342 -21.48 10.71 -22.61
N ALA A 343 -20.31 10.19 -22.81
CA ALA A 343 -19.95 9.41 -24.00
C ALA A 343 -20.56 8.00 -24.05
N ARG A 344 -21.34 7.57 -23.06
CA ARG A 344 -21.92 6.21 -22.97
C ARG A 344 -23.31 6.02 -23.56
N LYS A 345 -23.97 7.06 -24.11
CA LYS A 345 -25.25 6.85 -24.83
C LYS A 345 -25.06 6.08 -26.15
N ALA A 346 -23.87 5.91 -26.65
CA ALA A 346 -23.58 5.35 -27.96
C ALA A 346 -23.09 3.88 -27.99
N ARG A 347 -22.86 3.21 -26.86
CA ARG A 347 -22.27 1.84 -26.89
C ARG A 347 -23.10 0.70 -26.32
N TYR A 348 -24.33 0.95 -25.93
CA TYR A 348 -25.26 -0.12 -25.51
C TYR A 348 -26.61 0.07 -26.21
N ARG A 349 -26.65 -0.08 -27.52
CA ARG A 349 -27.80 -0.49 -28.32
C ARG A 349 -27.50 -1.84 -28.93
#